data_8434f0096a044c75c9125761f1ad2b79
#
_entry.id   8434f0096a044c75c9125761f1ad2b79
#
_cell.length_a   1.000
_cell.length_b   1.000
_cell.length_c   1.000
_cell.angle_alpha   90.00
_cell.angle_beta   90.00
_cell.angle_gamma   90.00
#
_symmetry.space_group_name_H-M   'P 1'
#
loop_
_entity.id
_entity.type
_entity.pdbx_description
1 polymer ?
#
loop_
_entity_poly.entity_id
_entity_poly.type
_entity_poly.pdbx_seq_one_letter_code
_entity_poly.pdbx_strand_id
1 'polypeptide(L)'
;MNQSIYKLAKAASVMMAMLLSLPAQAVIDGIAGPVFNLKASAGYISTADGNSVYAWGFSEAGSPQTMQFPGPTLIVNQGDTVTINLSNVLPVNVSMVFPGQSNVVASNGLGGASSAGLVTREANALTGSVSYTFIANAPGTYMYQSGTQQELQVEMGLVGALIVRPRVADPLHQAYGHVKTAFNYEYLFLLSEMDPKIHALVESQMLVNPLVAPTVDMSAWVATMWFINGRTAPDTLLESNVPWLPNQPYNCVPRLHPGEKLLMRVVHSGRDLHPFHTHGNNTILIARDGRMLESAAGRGPDLATSNYTIQTIPGQTYDATFEWTGKGLGYDIYGHAPGDPLQPNESAADHGLPFPQIKPGVALTLPNVLDRTDGEAYSGTPFLGQSEAPRPGQIQQNLFGGYFHMWHSHTEREITNDNIYPGGMMTMVVIEPHGVTIP
;
A
#
# COMPACT_ATOMS: atom_id res chain seq x y z
N MET A 1 -52.45 -5.19 -24.98
CA MET A 1 -51.81 -5.80 -23.76
C MET A 1 -50.29 -5.91 -23.86
N ASN A 2 -49.65 -5.68 -25.04
CA ASN A 2 -48.20 -5.91 -25.20
C ASN A 2 -47.27 -4.70 -25.02
N GLN A 3 -47.76 -3.46 -25.06
CA GLN A 3 -46.88 -2.28 -24.91
C GLN A 3 -46.57 -1.92 -23.47
N SER A 4 -47.45 -2.20 -22.53
CA SER A 4 -47.20 -1.95 -21.08
C SER A 4 -46.22 -2.92 -20.48
N ILE A 5 -46.20 -4.18 -20.91
CA ILE A 5 -45.25 -5.21 -20.47
C ILE A 5 -43.83 -4.89 -20.97
N TYR A 6 -43.70 -4.36 -22.19
CA TYR A 6 -42.42 -3.96 -22.77
C TYR A 6 -41.81 -2.72 -22.08
N LYS A 7 -42.67 -1.79 -21.65
CA LYS A 7 -42.20 -0.61 -20.86
C LYS A 7 -41.78 -0.98 -19.43
N LEU A 8 -42.51 -1.91 -18.80
CA LEU A 8 -42.12 -2.43 -17.48
C LEU A 8 -40.83 -3.26 -17.55
N ALA A 9 -40.66 -4.09 -18.57
CA ALA A 9 -39.42 -4.87 -18.74
C ALA A 9 -38.21 -3.98 -19.04
N LYS A 10 -38.34 -2.91 -19.82
CA LYS A 10 -37.27 -1.92 -20.04
C LYS A 10 -36.95 -1.11 -18.78
N ALA A 11 -37.97 -0.71 -18.01
CA ALA A 11 -37.76 0.00 -16.75
C ALA A 11 -37.08 -0.89 -15.70
N ALA A 12 -37.46 -2.17 -15.62
CA ALA A 12 -36.84 -3.14 -14.74
C ALA A 12 -35.37 -3.45 -15.15
N SER A 13 -35.09 -3.54 -16.46
CA SER A 13 -33.74 -3.76 -16.98
C SER A 13 -32.82 -2.54 -16.74
N VAL A 14 -33.35 -1.32 -16.88
CA VAL A 14 -32.58 -0.08 -16.56
C VAL A 14 -32.37 0.07 -15.06
N MET A 15 -33.36 -0.30 -14.24
CA MET A 15 -33.24 -0.28 -12.79
C MET A 15 -32.30 -1.38 -12.28
N MET A 16 -32.27 -2.54 -12.93
CA MET A 16 -31.33 -3.63 -12.60
C MET A 16 -29.91 -3.34 -13.10
N ALA A 17 -29.75 -2.58 -14.21
CA ALA A 17 -28.44 -2.09 -14.65
C ALA A 17 -27.90 -0.97 -13.77
N MET A 18 -28.76 -0.13 -13.16
CA MET A 18 -28.34 0.88 -12.18
C MET A 18 -27.98 0.30 -10.79
N LEU A 19 -28.43 -0.92 -10.48
CA LEU A 19 -28.10 -1.61 -9.22
C LEU A 19 -26.78 -2.40 -9.31
N LEU A 20 -26.15 -2.48 -10.49
CA LEU A 20 -24.91 -3.24 -10.71
C LEU A 20 -23.67 -2.36 -10.98
N SER A 21 -23.83 -1.05 -10.98
CA SER A 21 -22.69 -0.12 -11.01
C SER A 21 -22.49 0.54 -9.66
N LEU A 22 -22.17 -0.25 -8.61
CA LEU A 22 -21.39 0.30 -7.53
C LEU A 22 -20.03 0.67 -8.15
N PRO A 23 -19.56 1.91 -8.00
CA PRO A 23 -18.21 2.22 -8.42
C PRO A 23 -17.27 1.23 -7.75
N ALA A 24 -16.46 0.53 -8.52
CA ALA A 24 -15.37 -0.23 -7.98
C ALA A 24 -14.47 0.79 -7.28
N GLN A 25 -14.42 0.74 -5.97
CA GLN A 25 -13.55 1.61 -5.17
C GLN A 25 -12.28 0.82 -4.91
N ALA A 26 -11.14 1.46 -5.15
CA ALA A 26 -9.86 0.87 -4.78
C ALA A 26 -9.81 0.71 -3.26
N VAL A 27 -10.15 -0.47 -2.81
CA VAL A 27 -10.06 -0.92 -1.42
C VAL A 27 -8.80 -1.77 -1.29
N ILE A 28 -8.09 -1.65 -0.18
CA ILE A 28 -6.90 -2.47 0.09
C ILE A 28 -7.25 -3.95 -0.06
N ASP A 29 -6.46 -4.65 -0.88
CA ASP A 29 -6.52 -6.09 -1.01
C ASP A 29 -6.15 -6.78 0.31
N GLY A 30 -6.92 -7.77 0.69
CA GLY A 30 -6.71 -8.50 1.93
C GLY A 30 -7.80 -9.52 2.21
N ILE A 31 -7.73 -10.13 3.37
CA ILE A 31 -8.73 -11.08 3.85
C ILE A 31 -9.52 -10.49 5.01
N ALA A 32 -10.84 -10.66 4.97
CA ALA A 32 -11.74 -10.12 5.99
C ALA A 32 -11.89 -11.08 7.17
N GLY A 33 -11.81 -10.53 8.41
CA GLY A 33 -11.95 -11.27 9.66
C GLY A 33 -13.39 -11.31 10.21
N PRO A 34 -13.54 -11.71 11.48
CA PRO A 34 -12.50 -11.64 12.53
C PRO A 34 -11.71 -12.94 12.79
N VAL A 35 -11.96 -14.04 12.09
CA VAL A 35 -11.23 -15.30 12.27
C VAL A 35 -10.36 -15.59 11.06
N PHE A 36 -9.06 -15.77 11.30
CA PHE A 36 -8.07 -16.03 10.26
C PHE A 36 -7.37 -17.36 10.53
N ASN A 37 -7.20 -18.17 9.49
CA ASN A 37 -6.40 -19.37 9.52
C ASN A 37 -5.19 -19.17 8.63
N LEU A 38 -4.03 -19.01 9.23
CA LEU A 38 -2.78 -18.73 8.54
C LEU A 38 -1.82 -19.91 8.62
N LYS A 39 -0.94 -19.97 7.64
CA LYS A 39 0.15 -20.95 7.56
C LYS A 39 1.47 -20.22 7.35
N ALA A 40 2.47 -20.55 8.16
CA ALA A 40 3.86 -20.13 7.93
C ALA A 40 4.57 -21.21 7.10
N SER A 41 5.11 -20.83 5.95
CA SER A 41 5.79 -21.76 5.02
C SER A 41 6.84 -21.04 4.19
N ALA A 42 7.64 -21.81 3.46
CA ALA A 42 8.68 -21.31 2.57
C ALA A 42 8.22 -21.33 1.11
N GLY A 43 8.87 -20.51 0.31
CA GLY A 43 8.68 -20.43 -1.14
C GLY A 43 9.68 -19.47 -1.75
N TYR A 44 9.32 -18.90 -2.89
CA TYR A 44 10.16 -17.94 -3.60
C TYR A 44 9.37 -16.70 -3.96
N ILE A 45 10.04 -15.58 -3.90
CA ILE A 45 9.58 -14.32 -4.50
C ILE A 45 10.45 -13.99 -5.71
N SER A 46 9.89 -13.25 -6.66
CA SER A 46 10.60 -12.79 -7.85
C SER A 46 10.88 -11.29 -7.74
N THR A 47 12.02 -10.86 -8.25
CA THR A 47 12.35 -9.46 -8.41
C THR A 47 12.36 -9.08 -9.89
N ALA A 48 12.11 -7.82 -10.19
CA ALA A 48 11.90 -7.35 -11.55
C ALA A 48 13.13 -7.50 -12.47
N ASP A 49 14.32 -7.66 -11.90
CA ASP A 49 15.57 -7.98 -12.60
C ASP A 49 15.71 -9.48 -12.95
N GLY A 50 14.69 -10.28 -12.64
CA GLY A 50 14.63 -11.71 -12.96
C GLY A 50 15.24 -12.62 -11.91
N ASN A 51 15.64 -12.11 -10.75
CA ASN A 51 16.08 -12.92 -9.64
C ASN A 51 14.91 -13.65 -8.95
N SER A 52 15.23 -14.76 -8.31
CA SER A 52 14.32 -15.52 -7.45
C SER A 52 14.95 -15.63 -6.06
N VAL A 53 14.25 -15.17 -5.05
CA VAL A 53 14.75 -15.12 -3.67
C VAL A 53 13.94 -16.10 -2.83
N TYR A 54 14.63 -17.04 -2.18
CA TYR A 54 14.02 -17.96 -1.23
C TYR A 54 13.54 -17.16 -0.01
N ALA A 55 12.27 -17.31 0.33
CA ALA A 55 11.66 -16.53 1.41
C ALA A 55 10.71 -17.40 2.25
N TRP A 56 10.41 -16.94 3.44
CA TRP A 56 9.32 -17.42 4.26
C TRP A 56 8.17 -16.42 4.23
N GLY A 57 6.96 -16.91 4.44
CA GLY A 57 5.80 -16.02 4.48
C GLY A 57 4.61 -16.66 5.16
N PHE A 58 3.68 -15.79 5.53
CA PHE A 58 2.35 -16.24 5.92
C PHE A 58 1.47 -16.34 4.67
N SER A 59 0.57 -17.30 4.66
CA SER A 59 -0.50 -17.41 3.65
C SER A 59 -1.79 -17.84 4.34
N GLU A 60 -2.93 -17.61 3.70
CA GLU A 60 -4.19 -18.19 4.15
C GLU A 60 -4.13 -19.72 4.06
N ALA A 61 -4.52 -20.41 5.12
CA ALA A 61 -4.53 -21.86 5.15
C ALA A 61 -5.55 -22.40 4.14
N GLY A 62 -5.12 -23.29 3.26
CA GLY A 62 -5.93 -23.81 2.15
C GLY A 62 -5.80 -23.01 0.85
N SER A 63 -5.10 -21.87 0.85
CA SER A 63 -4.73 -21.17 -0.37
C SER A 63 -3.83 -22.04 -1.26
N PRO A 64 -3.94 -21.96 -2.59
CA PRO A 64 -3.02 -22.62 -3.50
C PRO A 64 -1.58 -22.08 -3.40
N GLN A 65 -1.39 -20.84 -2.93
CA GLN A 65 -0.08 -20.28 -2.65
C GLN A 65 0.55 -20.99 -1.45
N THR A 66 1.82 -21.40 -1.61
CA THR A 66 2.57 -21.98 -0.51
C THR A 66 2.87 -20.97 0.57
N MET A 67 3.25 -19.77 0.17
CA MET A 67 3.54 -18.62 1.04
C MET A 67 3.15 -17.33 0.30
N GLN A 68 3.10 -16.22 1.01
CA GLN A 68 2.88 -14.88 0.45
C GLN A 68 3.83 -13.89 1.13
N PHE A 69 4.36 -12.94 0.36
CA PHE A 69 5.15 -11.81 0.86
C PHE A 69 4.70 -10.48 0.24
N PRO A 70 4.34 -9.50 1.09
CA PRO A 70 4.07 -9.65 2.51
C PRO A 70 2.92 -10.63 2.74
N GLY A 71 2.79 -11.14 3.98
CA GLY A 71 1.65 -11.97 4.37
C GLY A 71 0.31 -11.28 4.14
N PRO A 72 -0.82 -12.01 4.18
CA PRO A 72 -2.13 -11.45 3.90
C PRO A 72 -2.43 -10.21 4.73
N THR A 73 -2.93 -9.14 4.11
CA THR A 73 -3.47 -7.99 4.85
C THR A 73 -4.73 -8.44 5.57
N LEU A 74 -4.71 -8.37 6.91
CA LEU A 74 -5.85 -8.75 7.75
C LEU A 74 -6.76 -7.54 7.94
N ILE A 75 -8.05 -7.66 7.61
CA ILE A 75 -9.01 -6.57 7.68
C ILE A 75 -10.10 -6.94 8.69
N VAL A 76 -10.25 -6.12 9.74
CA VAL A 76 -11.23 -6.30 10.81
C VAL A 76 -11.92 -4.99 11.16
N ASN A 77 -13.00 -5.03 11.93
CA ASN A 77 -13.67 -3.84 12.40
C ASN A 77 -13.32 -3.55 13.87
N GLN A 78 -13.36 -2.30 14.22
CA GLN A 78 -13.21 -1.87 15.61
C GLN A 78 -14.20 -2.60 16.52
N GLY A 79 -13.69 -3.17 17.61
CA GLY A 79 -14.45 -3.94 18.59
C GLY A 79 -14.62 -5.41 18.23
N ASP A 80 -14.10 -5.88 17.10
CA ASP A 80 -14.10 -7.31 16.79
C ASP A 80 -13.18 -8.07 17.74
N THR A 81 -13.64 -9.26 18.15
CA THR A 81 -12.76 -10.25 18.79
C THR A 81 -12.04 -11.03 17.70
N VAL A 82 -10.81 -10.66 17.47
CA VAL A 82 -9.97 -11.24 16.42
C VAL A 82 -9.36 -12.54 16.91
N THR A 83 -9.43 -13.58 16.10
CA THR A 83 -8.76 -14.86 16.34
C THR A 83 -7.88 -15.22 15.14
N ILE A 84 -6.60 -15.49 15.39
CA ILE A 84 -5.64 -15.90 14.37
C ILE A 84 -5.10 -17.27 14.74
N ASN A 85 -5.41 -18.28 13.92
CA ASN A 85 -4.93 -19.64 14.05
C ASN A 85 -3.73 -19.80 13.11
N LEU A 86 -2.55 -19.93 13.67
CA LEU A 86 -1.31 -20.13 12.94
C LEU A 86 -0.95 -21.61 12.92
N SER A 87 -0.74 -22.18 11.76
CA SER A 87 -0.06 -23.46 11.53
C SER A 87 1.35 -23.23 10.99
N ASN A 88 2.29 -24.08 11.35
CA ASN A 88 3.69 -23.91 10.98
C ASN A 88 4.26 -25.17 10.31
N VAL A 89 4.78 -25.02 9.09
CA VAL A 89 5.48 -26.09 8.37
C VAL A 89 6.98 -25.77 8.15
N LEU A 90 7.46 -24.66 8.70
CA LEU A 90 8.88 -24.32 8.68
C LEU A 90 9.66 -25.17 9.71
N PRO A 91 10.97 -25.41 9.51
CA PRO A 91 11.79 -26.19 10.43
C PRO A 91 12.22 -25.43 11.67
N VAL A 92 11.64 -24.29 11.92
CA VAL A 92 11.86 -23.42 13.08
C VAL A 92 10.55 -23.20 13.81
N ASN A 93 10.57 -22.91 15.11
CA ASN A 93 9.39 -22.43 15.80
C ASN A 93 8.99 -21.06 15.25
N VAL A 94 7.70 -20.79 15.14
CA VAL A 94 7.17 -19.53 14.64
C VAL A 94 6.10 -19.02 15.59
N SER A 95 6.13 -17.74 15.88
CA SER A 95 5.06 -17.05 16.59
C SER A 95 4.60 -15.81 15.84
N MET A 96 3.55 -15.16 16.33
CA MET A 96 3.10 -13.87 15.84
C MET A 96 2.97 -12.87 16.98
N VAL A 97 3.38 -11.64 16.71
CA VAL A 97 3.14 -10.47 17.56
C VAL A 97 2.38 -9.42 16.79
N PHE A 98 1.60 -8.62 17.50
CA PHE A 98 0.67 -7.64 16.94
C PHE A 98 0.93 -6.26 17.58
N PRO A 99 1.98 -5.55 17.18
CA PRO A 99 2.29 -4.21 17.69
C PRO A 99 1.07 -3.28 17.62
N GLY A 100 0.81 -2.56 18.72
CA GLY A 100 -0.36 -1.69 18.83
C GLY A 100 -1.65 -2.37 19.31
N GLN A 101 -1.72 -3.71 19.32
CA GLN A 101 -2.85 -4.43 19.92
C GLN A 101 -2.55 -4.77 21.38
N SER A 102 -3.56 -4.62 22.24
CA SER A 102 -3.45 -4.90 23.67
C SER A 102 -4.14 -6.20 24.05
N ASN A 103 -3.71 -6.77 25.18
CA ASN A 103 -4.33 -7.98 25.75
C ASN A 103 -4.39 -9.18 24.80
N VAL A 104 -3.35 -9.35 23.98
CA VAL A 104 -3.24 -10.52 23.11
C VAL A 104 -3.04 -11.77 23.97
N VAL A 105 -3.94 -12.72 23.85
CA VAL A 105 -3.88 -14.02 24.53
C VAL A 105 -3.49 -15.08 23.53
N ALA A 106 -2.43 -15.82 23.80
CA ALA A 106 -2.03 -16.98 23.00
C ALA A 106 -2.46 -18.28 23.70
N SER A 107 -3.05 -19.20 22.95
CA SER A 107 -3.46 -20.51 23.39
C SER A 107 -2.89 -21.60 22.49
N ASN A 108 -2.79 -22.83 23.02
CA ASN A 108 -2.09 -23.93 22.36
C ASN A 108 -0.59 -23.58 22.11
N GLY A 109 0.13 -24.35 21.37
CA GLY A 109 1.55 -24.10 21.08
C GLY A 109 2.48 -24.29 22.27
N LEU A 110 3.77 -24.00 22.02
CA LEU A 110 4.85 -24.07 23.03
C LEU A 110 5.03 -22.74 23.75
N GLY A 111 5.61 -22.85 24.95
CA GLY A 111 5.87 -21.70 25.80
C GLY A 111 4.62 -21.22 26.53
N GLY A 112 4.73 -20.16 27.28
CA GLY A 112 3.62 -19.64 28.09
C GLY A 112 3.51 -18.13 27.99
N ALA A 113 2.39 -17.63 27.46
CA ALA A 113 2.04 -16.21 27.55
C ALA A 113 1.95 -15.72 29.01
N SER A 114 1.81 -16.63 29.94
CA SER A 114 1.82 -16.37 31.37
C SER A 114 3.23 -16.32 32.00
N SER A 115 4.26 -16.63 31.23
CA SER A 115 5.65 -16.62 31.74
C SER A 115 6.24 -15.22 31.56
N ALA A 116 6.69 -14.62 32.66
CA ALA A 116 7.36 -13.32 32.60
C ALA A 116 8.57 -13.37 31.62
N GLY A 117 8.65 -12.40 30.72
CA GLY A 117 9.74 -12.30 29.75
C GLY A 117 9.50 -13.00 28.42
N LEU A 118 8.43 -13.77 28.25
CA LEU A 118 8.05 -14.32 26.94
C LEU A 118 7.07 -13.36 26.24
N VAL A 119 7.38 -13.05 24.98
CA VAL A 119 6.55 -12.15 24.18
C VAL A 119 5.27 -12.84 23.76
N THR A 120 5.31 -14.14 23.44
CA THR A 120 4.14 -14.91 22.96
C THR A 120 4.40 -16.42 23.03
N ARG A 121 3.40 -17.22 22.61
CA ARG A 121 3.54 -18.67 22.40
C ARG A 121 3.89 -18.98 20.95
N GLU A 122 4.56 -20.09 20.74
CA GLU A 122 5.08 -20.51 19.44
C GLU A 122 4.34 -21.75 18.90
N ALA A 123 4.15 -21.80 17.61
CA ALA A 123 3.86 -23.02 16.87
C ALA A 123 5.17 -23.78 16.66
N ASN A 124 5.21 -25.06 17.08
CA ASN A 124 6.39 -25.91 16.90
C ASN A 124 6.82 -25.98 15.44
N ALA A 125 8.11 -26.23 15.25
CA ALA A 125 8.66 -26.56 13.95
C ALA A 125 7.90 -27.71 13.27
N LEU A 126 7.69 -27.59 11.95
CA LEU A 126 7.14 -28.58 11.01
C LEU A 126 5.65 -28.90 11.16
N THR A 127 5.10 -28.98 12.35
CA THR A 127 3.70 -29.46 12.55
C THR A 127 2.92 -28.72 13.62
N GLY A 128 3.51 -27.66 14.19
CA GLY A 128 2.91 -26.95 15.31
C GLY A 128 1.79 -26.02 14.90
N SER A 129 0.95 -25.67 15.87
CA SER A 129 -0.05 -24.64 15.75
C SER A 129 -0.18 -23.83 17.04
N VAL A 130 -0.63 -22.60 16.90
CA VAL A 130 -0.92 -21.68 18.01
C VAL A 130 -2.07 -20.77 17.62
N SER A 131 -2.89 -20.36 18.57
CA SER A 131 -3.97 -19.42 18.33
C SER A 131 -3.77 -18.15 19.16
N TYR A 132 -3.99 -17.00 18.55
CA TYR A 132 -3.93 -15.69 19.17
C TYR A 132 -5.31 -15.05 19.16
N THR A 133 -5.73 -14.44 20.27
CA THR A 133 -7.00 -13.74 20.38
C THR A 133 -6.80 -12.38 21.05
N PHE A 134 -7.41 -11.35 20.47
CA PHE A 134 -7.43 -9.99 21.04
C PHE A 134 -8.68 -9.24 20.57
N ILE A 135 -8.96 -8.09 21.18
CA ILE A 135 -10.01 -7.19 20.73
C ILE A 135 -9.35 -6.04 19.95
N ALA A 136 -9.79 -5.82 18.72
CA ALA A 136 -9.35 -4.71 17.87
C ALA A 136 -9.97 -3.38 18.38
N ASN A 137 -9.38 -2.77 19.41
CA ASN A 137 -10.01 -1.66 20.14
C ASN A 137 -10.02 -0.33 19.40
N ALA A 138 -9.02 -0.05 18.57
CA ALA A 138 -8.87 1.25 17.90
C ALA A 138 -8.73 1.07 16.40
N PRO A 139 -9.40 1.92 15.59
CA PRO A 139 -9.20 1.93 14.14
C PRO A 139 -7.79 2.40 13.80
N GLY A 140 -7.27 1.94 12.67
CA GLY A 140 -5.96 2.35 12.17
C GLY A 140 -5.23 1.27 11.41
N THR A 141 -4.00 1.60 11.05
CA THR A 141 -3.05 0.72 10.37
C THR A 141 -2.06 0.17 11.38
N TYR A 142 -1.89 -1.13 11.37
CA TYR A 142 -1.01 -1.89 12.25
C TYR A 142 -0.23 -2.91 11.44
N MET A 143 0.78 -3.50 12.07
CA MET A 143 1.52 -4.62 11.49
C MET A 143 1.34 -5.87 12.36
N TYR A 144 1.61 -7.02 11.77
CA TYR A 144 1.90 -8.26 12.48
C TYR A 144 3.18 -8.87 11.93
N GLN A 145 3.93 -9.54 12.77
CA GLN A 145 5.18 -10.16 12.37
C GLN A 145 5.52 -11.34 13.27
N SER A 146 6.57 -12.10 12.91
CA SER A 146 7.10 -13.10 13.82
C SER A 146 7.60 -12.47 15.12
N GLY A 147 7.31 -13.13 16.25
CA GLY A 147 7.85 -12.81 17.56
C GLY A 147 9.02 -13.72 17.98
N THR A 148 9.39 -14.67 17.10
CA THR A 148 10.46 -15.65 17.33
C THR A 148 11.63 -15.33 16.41
N GLN A 149 12.86 -15.25 16.95
CA GLN A 149 14.06 -14.92 16.16
C GLN A 149 13.78 -13.82 15.13
N GLN A 150 13.30 -12.68 15.61
CA GLN A 150 12.78 -11.60 14.74
C GLN A 150 13.81 -11.14 13.73
N GLU A 151 15.08 -11.12 14.11
CA GLU A 151 16.19 -10.73 13.25
C GLU A 151 16.31 -11.61 11.98
N LEU A 152 15.93 -12.88 12.06
CA LEU A 152 15.93 -13.78 10.93
C LEU A 152 14.53 -13.91 10.32
N GLN A 153 13.51 -14.11 11.13
CA GLN A 153 12.18 -14.49 10.62
C GLN A 153 11.45 -13.33 9.94
N VAL A 154 11.66 -12.09 10.38
CA VAL A 154 11.15 -10.90 9.70
C VAL A 154 11.92 -10.67 8.41
N GLU A 155 13.25 -10.79 8.44
CA GLU A 155 14.10 -10.74 7.24
C GLU A 155 13.62 -11.74 6.18
N MET A 156 13.35 -12.97 6.58
CA MET A 156 12.86 -14.01 5.67
C MET A 156 11.46 -13.74 5.11
N GLY A 157 10.69 -12.79 5.67
CA GLY A 157 9.39 -12.34 5.15
C GLY A 157 8.17 -12.68 6.03
N LEU A 158 8.34 -13.10 7.28
CA LEU A 158 7.21 -13.37 8.19
C LEU A 158 6.64 -12.07 8.79
N VAL A 159 5.97 -11.28 7.94
CA VAL A 159 5.38 -9.98 8.26
C VAL A 159 4.15 -9.71 7.39
N GLY A 160 3.23 -8.88 7.89
CA GLY A 160 2.09 -8.39 7.13
C GLY A 160 1.38 -7.22 7.83
N ALA A 161 0.32 -6.71 7.22
CA ALA A 161 -0.45 -5.59 7.71
C ALA A 161 -1.78 -6.04 8.36
N LEU A 162 -2.21 -5.29 9.37
CA LEU A 162 -3.52 -5.41 10.00
C LEU A 162 -4.22 -4.06 9.91
N ILE A 163 -5.38 -4.03 9.27
CA ILE A 163 -6.23 -2.84 9.14
C ILE A 163 -7.45 -3.00 10.04
N VAL A 164 -7.63 -2.08 10.96
CA VAL A 164 -8.82 -2.00 11.79
C VAL A 164 -9.72 -0.86 11.27
N ARG A 165 -10.88 -1.22 10.73
CA ARG A 165 -11.88 -0.28 10.23
C ARG A 165 -12.63 0.36 11.39
N PRO A 166 -12.94 1.67 11.35
CA PRO A 166 -13.75 2.29 12.38
C PRO A 166 -15.19 1.78 12.36
N ARG A 167 -15.83 1.70 13.52
CA ARG A 167 -17.25 1.33 13.64
C ARG A 167 -18.12 2.58 13.46
N VAL A 168 -18.29 3.01 12.24
CA VAL A 168 -19.09 4.18 11.81
C VAL A 168 -20.02 3.80 10.68
N ALA A 169 -20.92 4.71 10.27
CA ALA A 169 -21.88 4.46 9.19
C ALA A 169 -21.19 4.21 7.83
N ASP A 170 -20.01 4.84 7.62
CA ASP A 170 -19.22 4.67 6.40
C ASP A 170 -17.76 4.33 6.74
N PRO A 171 -17.47 3.07 7.12
CA PRO A 171 -16.12 2.66 7.52
C PRO A 171 -15.13 2.55 6.34
N LEU A 172 -15.65 2.52 5.11
CA LEU A 172 -14.82 2.42 3.90
C LEU A 172 -14.28 3.77 3.42
N HIS A 173 -14.83 4.88 3.94
CA HIS A 173 -14.42 6.22 3.53
C HIS A 173 -13.96 7.11 4.68
N GLN A 174 -13.80 6.57 5.87
CA GLN A 174 -13.28 7.28 7.04
C GLN A 174 -12.23 6.42 7.75
N ALA A 175 -11.00 6.88 7.79
CA ALA A 175 -9.90 6.09 8.34
C ALA A 175 -10.00 5.88 9.85
N TYR A 176 -10.49 6.90 10.60
CA TYR A 176 -10.51 6.95 12.05
C TYR A 176 -11.88 7.29 12.65
N GLY A 177 -12.95 7.14 11.86
CA GLY A 177 -14.30 7.48 12.31
C GLY A 177 -14.56 8.96 12.53
N HIS A 178 -13.74 9.82 11.96
CA HIS A 178 -13.90 11.27 11.97
C HIS A 178 -13.95 11.82 10.55
N VAL A 179 -14.88 12.74 10.26
CA VAL A 179 -15.12 13.28 8.92
C VAL A 179 -13.87 13.89 8.27
N LYS A 180 -12.96 14.46 9.04
CA LYS A 180 -11.68 15.00 8.54
C LYS A 180 -10.68 13.90 8.09
N THR A 181 -10.98 12.64 8.36
CA THR A 181 -10.20 11.49 7.91
C THR A 181 -10.86 10.76 6.73
N ALA A 182 -11.79 11.46 6.05
CA ALA A 182 -12.47 10.93 4.87
C ALA A 182 -11.51 10.81 3.68
N PHE A 183 -11.74 9.79 2.84
CA PHE A 183 -10.98 9.52 1.63
C PHE A 183 -11.88 8.91 0.55
N ASN A 184 -11.42 8.92 -0.69
CA ASN A 184 -12.08 8.28 -1.84
C ASN A 184 -11.47 6.90 -2.11
N TYR A 185 -10.13 6.79 -2.05
CA TYR A 185 -9.36 5.57 -2.30
C TYR A 185 -8.35 5.34 -1.18
N GLU A 186 -7.98 4.09 -0.96
CA GLU A 186 -6.92 3.75 -0.01
C GLU A 186 -5.96 2.72 -0.60
N TYR A 187 -4.69 2.87 -0.25
CA TYR A 187 -3.62 1.98 -0.68
C TYR A 187 -2.67 1.68 0.47
N LEU A 188 -2.23 0.41 0.52
CA LEU A 188 -1.21 -0.05 1.45
C LEU A 188 0.17 0.09 0.81
N PHE A 189 1.14 0.56 1.60
CA PHE A 189 2.56 0.60 1.27
C PHE A 189 3.32 -0.07 2.42
N LEU A 190 3.53 -1.37 2.33
CA LEU A 190 4.39 -2.10 3.25
C LEU A 190 5.82 -2.03 2.71
N LEU A 191 6.65 -1.26 3.39
CA LEU A 191 8.05 -1.01 3.04
C LEU A 191 8.93 -2.01 3.77
N SER A 192 9.86 -2.61 3.05
CA SER A 192 10.81 -3.58 3.59
C SER A 192 12.05 -3.65 2.72
N GLU A 193 13.10 -4.25 3.25
CA GLU A 193 14.34 -4.56 2.55
C GLU A 193 14.81 -5.97 2.89
N MET A 194 15.71 -6.50 2.08
CA MET A 194 16.31 -7.84 2.25
C MET A 194 17.79 -7.84 1.90
N ASP A 195 18.52 -8.71 2.59
CA ASP A 195 19.85 -9.14 2.20
C ASP A 195 19.76 -10.49 1.49
N PRO A 196 19.84 -10.55 0.15
CA PRO A 196 19.72 -11.80 -0.60
C PRO A 196 20.77 -12.86 -0.23
N LYS A 197 21.90 -12.46 0.37
CA LYS A 197 22.92 -13.41 0.85
C LYS A 197 22.43 -14.20 2.05
N ILE A 198 21.68 -13.56 2.95
CA ILE A 198 21.04 -14.23 4.08
C ILE A 198 20.03 -15.26 3.57
N HIS A 199 19.20 -14.86 2.62
CA HIS A 199 18.21 -15.75 1.98
C HIS A 199 18.87 -16.96 1.29
N ALA A 200 19.93 -16.74 0.53
CA ALA A 200 20.69 -17.79 -0.14
C ALA A 200 21.38 -18.74 0.87
N LEU A 201 21.87 -18.18 1.99
CA LEU A 201 22.48 -18.99 3.05
C LEU A 201 21.44 -19.90 3.73
N VAL A 202 20.26 -19.37 4.03
CA VAL A 202 19.14 -20.16 4.56
C VAL A 202 18.74 -21.23 3.55
N GLU A 203 18.52 -20.86 2.29
CA GLU A 203 18.16 -21.80 1.22
C GLU A 203 19.16 -22.96 1.10
N SER A 204 20.46 -22.65 1.08
CA SER A 204 21.51 -23.67 0.96
C SER A 204 21.45 -24.70 2.09
N GLN A 205 21.18 -24.27 3.33
CA GLN A 205 21.00 -25.17 4.47
C GLN A 205 19.72 -25.99 4.36
N MET A 206 18.62 -25.38 3.87
CA MET A 206 17.35 -26.08 3.65
C MET A 206 17.44 -27.13 2.55
N LEU A 207 18.24 -26.90 1.51
CA LEU A 207 18.52 -27.89 0.46
C LEU A 207 19.32 -29.11 0.99
N VAL A 208 20.18 -28.88 1.98
CA VAL A 208 20.94 -29.99 2.61
C VAL A 208 20.06 -30.78 3.58
N ASN A 209 19.28 -30.12 4.42
CA ASN A 209 18.36 -30.78 5.34
C ASN A 209 17.15 -29.88 5.68
N PRO A 210 15.99 -30.06 5.01
CA PRO A 210 14.80 -29.23 5.21
C PRO A 210 14.12 -29.43 6.57
N LEU A 211 14.58 -30.35 7.41
CA LEU A 211 13.99 -30.63 8.72
C LEU A 211 14.80 -30.03 9.87
N VAL A 212 15.92 -29.38 9.58
CA VAL A 212 16.80 -28.76 10.59
C VAL A 212 16.73 -27.25 10.46
N ALA A 213 16.60 -26.59 11.61
CA ALA A 213 16.62 -25.13 11.67
C ALA A 213 17.95 -24.56 11.12
N PRO A 214 17.89 -23.57 10.22
CA PRO A 214 19.09 -22.95 9.69
C PRO A 214 19.77 -22.13 10.78
N THR A 215 21.10 -22.05 10.71
CA THR A 215 21.91 -21.19 11.58
C THR A 215 22.55 -20.09 10.75
N VAL A 216 22.24 -18.86 11.07
CA VAL A 216 22.67 -17.69 10.31
C VAL A 216 23.22 -16.63 11.26
N ASP A 217 24.37 -16.08 10.92
CA ASP A 217 24.92 -14.90 11.57
C ASP A 217 24.33 -13.64 10.93
N MET A 218 23.40 -13.01 11.65
CA MET A 218 22.72 -11.79 11.18
C MET A 218 23.56 -10.52 11.39
N SER A 219 24.74 -10.60 12.01
CA SER A 219 25.60 -9.43 12.22
C SER A 219 26.24 -8.91 10.93
N ALA A 220 26.31 -9.75 9.89
CA ALA A 220 26.82 -9.39 8.57
C ALA A 220 25.74 -8.92 7.58
N TRP A 221 24.52 -8.73 8.04
CA TRP A 221 23.39 -8.32 7.20
C TRP A 221 23.62 -6.94 6.54
N VAL A 222 23.36 -6.88 5.23
CA VAL A 222 23.42 -5.65 4.42
C VAL A 222 22.35 -5.71 3.34
N ALA A 223 21.33 -4.87 3.44
CA ALA A 223 20.30 -4.80 2.43
C ALA A 223 20.86 -4.38 1.07
N THR A 224 20.41 -5.07 0.02
CA THR A 224 20.66 -4.71 -1.38
C THR A 224 19.40 -4.77 -2.24
N MET A 225 18.27 -5.18 -1.66
CA MET A 225 16.95 -5.20 -2.28
C MET A 225 15.93 -4.49 -1.40
N TRP A 226 15.10 -3.63 -2.00
CA TRP A 226 14.08 -2.83 -1.31
C TRP A 226 12.73 -3.01 -1.97
N PHE A 227 11.67 -3.13 -1.15
CA PHE A 227 10.36 -3.56 -1.61
C PHE A 227 9.25 -2.61 -1.18
N ILE A 228 8.24 -2.47 -2.03
CA ILE A 228 6.90 -1.98 -1.68
C ILE A 228 5.93 -3.14 -1.88
N ASN A 229 5.20 -3.53 -0.84
CA ASN A 229 4.25 -4.67 -0.88
C ASN A 229 4.87 -5.95 -1.45
N GLY A 230 6.15 -6.20 -1.15
CA GLY A 230 6.89 -7.37 -1.60
C GLY A 230 7.38 -7.31 -3.05
N ARG A 231 7.19 -6.20 -3.76
CA ARG A 231 7.64 -6.01 -5.15
C ARG A 231 8.75 -4.98 -5.24
N THR A 232 9.61 -5.14 -6.22
CA THR A 232 10.62 -4.14 -6.61
C THR A 232 10.21 -3.47 -7.91
N ALA A 233 10.62 -2.21 -8.15
CA ALA A 233 10.36 -1.58 -9.43
C ALA A 233 11.08 -2.33 -10.57
N PRO A 234 10.47 -2.43 -11.77
CA PRO A 234 9.19 -1.87 -12.18
C PRO A 234 7.95 -2.73 -11.87
N ASP A 235 8.07 -3.91 -11.23
CA ASP A 235 6.91 -4.75 -10.88
C ASP A 235 5.95 -4.08 -9.88
N THR A 236 6.42 -3.06 -9.17
CA THR A 236 5.57 -2.18 -8.35
C THR A 236 4.50 -1.44 -9.17
N LEU A 237 4.66 -1.34 -10.48
CA LEU A 237 3.71 -0.69 -11.40
C LEU A 237 2.63 -1.65 -11.94
N LEU A 238 2.67 -2.91 -11.54
CA LEU A 238 1.71 -3.92 -11.99
C LEU A 238 0.46 -3.94 -11.10
N GLU A 239 -0.66 -4.35 -11.69
CA GLU A 239 -1.90 -4.57 -10.95
C GLU A 239 -1.77 -5.69 -9.91
N SER A 240 -2.75 -5.80 -9.01
CA SER A 240 -2.83 -6.90 -8.05
C SER A 240 -3.01 -8.25 -8.76
N ASN A 241 -2.53 -9.30 -8.09
CA ASN A 241 -2.77 -10.69 -8.48
C ASN A 241 -2.30 -11.07 -9.90
N VAL A 242 -1.24 -10.46 -10.41
CA VAL A 242 -0.67 -10.85 -11.71
C VAL A 242 -0.13 -12.30 -11.65
N PRO A 243 -0.42 -13.15 -12.65
CA PRO A 243 -0.15 -14.59 -12.58
C PRO A 243 1.32 -14.98 -12.40
N TRP A 244 2.26 -14.14 -12.84
CA TRP A 244 3.70 -14.40 -12.73
C TRP A 244 4.32 -13.95 -11.40
N LEU A 245 3.53 -13.30 -10.53
CA LEU A 245 3.92 -12.95 -9.16
C LEU A 245 2.96 -13.58 -8.14
N PRO A 246 2.79 -14.91 -8.13
CA PRO A 246 1.76 -15.57 -7.35
C PRO A 246 1.93 -15.39 -5.84
N ASN A 247 3.17 -15.18 -5.38
CA ASN A 247 3.49 -15.00 -3.97
C ASN A 247 3.62 -13.50 -3.56
N GLN A 248 3.38 -12.56 -4.48
CA GLN A 248 3.48 -11.11 -4.28
C GLN A 248 2.21 -10.43 -4.86
N PRO A 249 1.03 -10.69 -4.26
CA PRO A 249 -0.25 -10.39 -4.91
C PRO A 249 -0.58 -8.90 -4.95
N TYR A 250 -0.02 -8.07 -4.08
CA TYR A 250 -0.49 -6.70 -3.87
C TYR A 250 0.12 -5.71 -4.85
N ASN A 251 -0.72 -4.82 -5.38
CA ASN A 251 -0.24 -3.71 -6.20
C ASN A 251 0.41 -2.61 -5.33
N CYS A 252 1.08 -1.68 -5.99
CA CYS A 252 1.72 -0.54 -5.35
C CYS A 252 1.45 0.76 -6.13
N VAL A 253 0.51 0.74 -7.09
CA VAL A 253 0.18 1.88 -7.96
C VAL A 253 -1.10 2.54 -7.48
N PRO A 254 -1.01 3.61 -6.69
CA PRO A 254 -2.21 4.35 -6.32
C PRO A 254 -2.76 5.13 -7.50
N ARG A 255 -4.09 5.18 -7.61
CA ARG A 255 -4.83 5.92 -8.63
C ARG A 255 -5.90 6.77 -7.99
N LEU A 256 -6.12 7.97 -8.53
CA LEU A 256 -7.19 8.89 -8.12
C LEU A 256 -7.53 9.82 -9.28
N HIS A 257 -8.70 10.44 -9.22
CA HIS A 257 -9.04 11.55 -10.10
C HIS A 257 -8.65 12.88 -9.47
N PRO A 258 -8.47 13.95 -10.26
CA PRO A 258 -8.19 15.27 -9.73
C PRO A 258 -9.21 15.73 -8.68
N GLY A 259 -8.72 16.21 -7.53
CA GLY A 259 -9.56 16.66 -6.41
C GLY A 259 -10.14 15.56 -5.53
N GLU A 260 -9.83 14.30 -5.80
CA GLU A 260 -10.13 13.19 -4.90
C GLU A 260 -9.00 12.98 -3.90
N LYS A 261 -9.36 12.39 -2.77
CA LYS A 261 -8.46 12.17 -1.65
C LYS A 261 -8.09 10.69 -1.54
N LEU A 262 -6.81 10.42 -1.55
CA LEU A 262 -6.22 9.11 -1.36
C LEU A 262 -5.70 8.96 0.07
N LEU A 263 -6.03 7.85 0.72
CA LEU A 263 -5.45 7.46 2.00
C LEU A 263 -4.27 6.52 1.74
N MET A 264 -3.09 6.93 2.20
CA MET A 264 -1.89 6.13 2.22
C MET A 264 -1.77 5.46 3.58
N ARG A 265 -1.73 4.13 3.60
CA ARG A 265 -1.45 3.33 4.79
C ARG A 265 -0.06 2.75 4.66
N VAL A 266 0.88 3.34 5.38
CA VAL A 266 2.30 2.95 5.31
C VAL A 266 2.64 2.10 6.50
N VAL A 267 3.23 0.94 6.26
CA VAL A 267 3.74 0.01 7.26
C VAL A 267 5.23 -0.18 7.00
N HIS A 268 6.07 0.01 8.01
CA HIS A 268 7.50 -0.22 7.87
C HIS A 268 7.91 -1.46 8.64
N SER A 269 8.24 -2.52 7.92
CA SER A 269 8.64 -3.82 8.49
C SER A 269 10.12 -4.12 8.40
N GLY A 270 10.92 -3.22 7.85
CA GLY A 270 12.35 -3.37 7.66
C GLY A 270 13.19 -3.02 8.89
N ARG A 271 14.49 -2.76 8.66
CA ARG A 271 15.51 -2.42 9.66
C ARG A 271 16.13 -1.05 9.44
N ASP A 272 16.21 -0.60 8.18
CA ASP A 272 16.74 0.69 7.80
C ASP A 272 15.64 1.76 7.77
N LEU A 273 16.01 3.03 7.88
CA LEU A 273 15.08 4.14 7.75
C LEU A 273 14.78 4.39 6.26
N HIS A 274 13.51 4.45 5.90
CA HIS A 274 13.11 4.76 4.53
C HIS A 274 12.42 6.13 4.46
N PRO A 275 13.03 7.13 3.83
CA PRO A 275 12.38 8.42 3.57
C PRO A 275 11.44 8.28 2.35
N PHE A 276 10.20 7.84 2.58
CA PHE A 276 9.21 7.64 1.53
C PHE A 276 8.68 8.99 1.03
N HIS A 277 9.11 9.35 -0.16
CA HIS A 277 8.91 10.66 -0.78
C HIS A 277 7.83 10.61 -1.85
N THR A 278 6.94 11.61 -1.84
CA THR A 278 5.85 11.75 -2.80
C THR A 278 6.07 12.95 -3.69
N HIS A 279 6.01 12.75 -5.01
CA HIS A 279 5.90 13.84 -5.98
C HIS A 279 4.43 14.15 -6.23
N GLY A 280 4.17 15.30 -6.81
CA GLY A 280 2.83 15.79 -7.17
C GLY A 280 2.25 16.74 -6.13
N ASN A 281 2.32 16.40 -4.86
CA ASN A 281 1.94 17.23 -3.75
C ASN A 281 2.49 16.70 -2.43
N ASN A 282 2.37 17.50 -1.36
CA ASN A 282 2.62 17.03 -0.01
C ASN A 282 1.53 16.07 0.45
N THR A 283 1.91 15.12 1.29
CA THR A 283 0.98 14.31 2.05
C THR A 283 0.65 14.98 3.38
N ILE A 284 -0.55 14.76 3.87
CA ILE A 284 -0.96 15.19 5.21
C ILE A 284 -0.95 13.98 6.12
N LEU A 285 0.05 13.88 6.98
CA LEU A 285 0.16 12.81 7.97
C LEU A 285 -0.91 13.02 9.05
N ILE A 286 -1.88 12.11 9.12
CA ILE A 286 -3.04 12.21 10.00
C ILE A 286 -2.96 11.27 11.21
N ALA A 287 -2.16 10.21 11.14
CA ALA A 287 -2.00 9.26 12.23
C ALA A 287 -0.64 8.55 12.19
N ARG A 288 -0.22 8.04 13.35
CA ARG A 288 0.98 7.24 13.53
C ARG A 288 0.70 6.12 14.52
N ASP A 289 1.16 4.89 14.22
CA ASP A 289 1.02 3.71 15.07
C ASP A 289 -0.46 3.45 15.50
N GLY A 290 -1.40 3.58 14.55
CA GLY A 290 -2.83 3.43 14.78
C GLY A 290 -3.45 4.52 15.67
N ARG A 291 -2.76 5.66 15.87
CA ARG A 291 -3.25 6.79 16.68
C ARG A 291 -3.38 8.04 15.83
N MET A 292 -4.60 8.55 15.72
CA MET A 292 -4.86 9.82 15.07
C MET A 292 -4.11 10.96 15.76
N LEU A 293 -3.53 11.87 14.98
CA LEU A 293 -2.82 13.06 15.47
C LEU A 293 -3.83 14.12 15.87
N GLU A 294 -4.43 13.94 17.05
CA GLU A 294 -5.43 14.88 17.61
C GLU A 294 -5.01 15.41 18.99
N SER A 295 -5.29 16.68 19.24
CA SER A 295 -4.98 17.33 20.51
C SER A 295 -5.91 16.92 21.65
N ALA A 296 -7.11 16.48 21.33
CA ALA A 296 -8.11 15.95 22.24
C ALA A 296 -9.12 15.10 21.46
N ALA A 297 -9.72 14.12 22.14
CA ALA A 297 -10.71 13.23 21.54
C ALA A 297 -11.84 13.97 20.80
N GLY A 298 -12.09 13.56 19.55
CA GLY A 298 -13.14 14.11 18.70
C GLY A 298 -12.78 15.42 17.98
N ARG A 299 -11.54 15.90 18.07
CA ARG A 299 -11.06 17.05 17.30
C ARG A 299 -10.73 16.70 15.86
N GLY A 300 -10.56 15.42 15.59
CA GLY A 300 -9.98 14.96 14.34
C GLY A 300 -8.49 15.27 14.28
N PRO A 301 -7.82 15.05 13.15
CA PRO A 301 -6.36 15.17 13.04
C PRO A 301 -5.89 16.62 13.02
N ASP A 302 -6.18 17.38 14.09
CA ASP A 302 -5.83 18.80 14.24
C ASP A 302 -4.32 19.03 14.53
N LEU A 303 -3.59 17.97 14.80
CA LEU A 303 -2.13 17.95 14.89
C LEU A 303 -1.47 17.33 13.64
N ALA A 304 -2.23 17.16 12.56
CA ALA A 304 -1.69 16.66 11.30
C ALA A 304 -0.58 17.57 10.76
N THR A 305 0.39 16.96 10.10
CA THR A 305 1.54 17.67 9.51
C THR A 305 1.61 17.45 8.00
N SER A 306 1.96 18.50 7.27
CA SER A 306 2.19 18.44 5.83
C SER A 306 3.64 18.05 5.55
N ASN A 307 3.83 16.98 4.78
CA ASN A 307 5.15 16.44 4.47
C ASN A 307 5.18 15.97 3.00
N TYR A 308 6.24 16.24 2.29
CA TYR A 308 6.52 15.63 0.99
C TYR A 308 7.42 14.38 1.10
N THR A 309 7.94 14.13 2.30
CA THR A 309 8.68 12.93 2.65
C THR A 309 8.23 12.44 4.01
N ILE A 310 7.69 11.23 4.07
CA ILE A 310 7.39 10.55 5.35
C ILE A 310 8.64 9.77 5.73
N GLN A 311 9.31 10.21 6.79
CA GLN A 311 10.43 9.45 7.32
C GLN A 311 9.90 8.25 8.10
N THR A 312 9.93 7.09 7.47
CA THR A 312 9.43 5.87 8.07
C THR A 312 10.50 5.20 8.92
N ILE A 313 10.10 4.72 10.09
CA ILE A 313 10.95 4.11 11.09
C ILE A 313 10.56 2.63 11.23
N PRO A 314 11.53 1.71 11.34
CA PRO A 314 11.24 0.29 11.55
C PRO A 314 10.24 0.03 12.67
N GLY A 315 9.24 -0.79 12.38
CA GLY A 315 8.19 -1.17 13.34
C GLY A 315 7.06 -0.17 13.48
N GLN A 316 7.09 0.98 12.81
CA GLN A 316 6.03 2.00 12.85
C GLN A 316 5.06 1.89 11.69
N THR A 317 3.87 2.48 11.89
CA THR A 317 2.86 2.65 10.84
C THR A 317 2.45 4.12 10.75
N TYR A 318 2.04 4.53 9.55
CA TYR A 318 1.65 5.91 9.26
C TYR A 318 0.42 5.89 8.38
N ASP A 319 -0.55 6.78 8.68
CA ASP A 319 -1.65 7.05 7.78
C ASP A 319 -1.57 8.52 7.34
N ALA A 320 -1.54 8.72 6.04
CA ALA A 320 -1.47 10.05 5.44
C ALA A 320 -2.50 10.18 4.32
N THR A 321 -2.98 11.39 4.08
CA THR A 321 -3.83 11.68 2.93
C THR A 321 -3.04 12.43 1.86
N PHE A 322 -3.31 12.09 0.61
CA PHE A 322 -2.79 12.78 -0.56
C PHE A 322 -3.95 13.26 -1.43
N GLU A 323 -3.83 14.45 -1.99
CA GLU A 323 -4.78 15.05 -2.91
C GLU A 323 -4.02 15.80 -4.00
N TRP A 324 -4.50 15.71 -5.23
CA TRP A 324 -3.96 16.48 -6.35
C TRP A 324 -5.13 17.07 -7.15
N THR A 325 -5.22 18.37 -7.23
CA THR A 325 -6.32 19.08 -7.87
C THR A 325 -6.03 19.51 -9.30
N GLY A 326 -4.77 19.81 -9.60
CA GLY A 326 -4.37 20.39 -10.88
C GLY A 326 -4.90 21.80 -11.15
N LYS A 327 -5.36 22.53 -10.11
CA LYS A 327 -5.89 23.89 -10.22
C LYS A 327 -4.78 24.94 -10.20
N GLY A 328 -5.02 26.09 -10.84
CA GLY A 328 -4.12 27.22 -10.79
C GLY A 328 -2.82 27.04 -11.59
N LEU A 329 -2.76 26.04 -12.47
CA LEU A 329 -1.56 25.72 -13.24
C LEU A 329 -1.40 26.58 -14.49
N GLY A 330 -2.45 27.33 -14.89
CA GLY A 330 -2.45 28.17 -16.09
C GLY A 330 -2.61 27.41 -17.39
N TYR A 331 -3.05 26.14 -17.32
CA TYR A 331 -3.43 25.33 -18.47
C TYR A 331 -4.47 24.27 -18.05
N ASP A 332 -5.23 23.79 -19.02
CA ASP A 332 -6.23 22.76 -18.82
C ASP A 332 -5.59 21.39 -18.66
N ILE A 333 -5.71 20.81 -17.46
CA ILE A 333 -5.13 19.52 -17.15
C ILE A 333 -5.82 18.36 -17.90
N TYR A 334 -7.04 18.56 -18.40
CA TYR A 334 -7.81 17.56 -19.14
C TYR A 334 -7.64 17.68 -20.67
N GLY A 335 -6.99 18.77 -21.12
CA GLY A 335 -6.75 18.99 -22.54
C GLY A 335 -8.03 19.35 -23.33
N HIS A 336 -9.02 19.97 -22.71
CA HIS A 336 -10.24 20.40 -23.40
C HIS A 336 -9.98 21.48 -24.43
N ALA A 337 -10.84 21.52 -25.45
CA ALA A 337 -10.98 22.68 -26.29
C ALA A 337 -11.83 23.79 -25.61
N PRO A 338 -11.61 25.07 -25.93
CA PRO A 338 -12.51 26.13 -25.47
C PRO A 338 -13.96 25.85 -25.88
N GLY A 339 -14.85 25.76 -24.88
CA GLY A 339 -16.26 25.44 -25.10
C GLY A 339 -16.69 24.03 -24.73
N ASP A 340 -15.78 23.16 -24.38
CA ASP A 340 -16.08 21.86 -23.79
C ASP A 340 -16.67 22.07 -22.37
N PRO A 341 -17.46 21.10 -21.83
CA PRO A 341 -17.99 21.22 -20.48
C PRO A 341 -16.90 21.07 -19.41
N LEU A 342 -16.99 21.87 -18.32
CA LEU A 342 -16.15 21.73 -17.15
C LEU A 342 -16.27 20.34 -16.53
N GLN A 343 -15.16 19.75 -16.16
CA GLN A 343 -15.11 18.52 -15.38
C GLN A 343 -15.27 18.78 -13.88
N PRO A 344 -15.67 17.79 -13.09
CA PRO A 344 -15.65 17.92 -11.64
C PRO A 344 -14.26 18.35 -11.12
N ASN A 345 -14.22 19.29 -10.19
CA ASN A 345 -12.99 19.84 -9.60
C ASN A 345 -12.06 20.59 -10.57
N GLU A 346 -12.44 20.82 -11.82
CA GLU A 346 -11.66 21.61 -12.77
C GLU A 346 -11.65 23.09 -12.41
N SER A 347 -10.55 23.77 -12.72
CA SER A 347 -10.42 25.22 -12.63
C SER A 347 -11.07 25.90 -13.85
N ALA A 348 -12.13 26.66 -13.65
CA ALA A 348 -12.73 27.44 -14.73
C ALA A 348 -11.78 28.46 -15.36
N ALA A 349 -10.80 28.92 -14.61
CA ALA A 349 -9.78 29.85 -15.12
C ALA A 349 -8.76 29.20 -16.04
N ASP A 350 -8.51 27.91 -15.86
CA ASP A 350 -7.57 27.14 -16.67
C ASP A 350 -8.24 26.41 -17.85
N HIS A 351 -9.57 26.29 -17.82
CA HIS A 351 -10.36 25.55 -18.79
C HIS A 351 -10.09 25.97 -20.23
N GLY A 352 -9.77 25.01 -21.09
CA GLY A 352 -9.46 25.24 -22.49
C GLY A 352 -8.13 25.93 -22.78
N LEU A 353 -7.33 26.23 -21.77
CA LEU A 353 -5.99 26.80 -21.97
C LEU A 353 -4.99 25.71 -22.37
N PRO A 354 -4.19 25.93 -23.43
CA PRO A 354 -3.17 24.96 -23.85
C PRO A 354 -2.01 24.93 -22.86
N PHE A 355 -1.35 23.78 -22.77
CA PHE A 355 -0.09 23.67 -22.03
C PHE A 355 0.93 24.71 -22.54
N PRO A 356 1.63 25.44 -21.65
CA PRO A 356 2.55 26.49 -22.03
C PRO A 356 3.66 26.01 -22.96
N GLN A 357 3.95 26.77 -24.02
CA GLN A 357 5.10 26.46 -24.88
C GLN A 357 6.41 26.62 -24.13
N ILE A 358 7.21 25.57 -24.12
CA ILE A 358 8.63 25.68 -23.78
C ILE A 358 9.34 26.26 -24.98
N LYS A 359 9.62 27.57 -24.97
CA LYS A 359 10.49 28.18 -25.97
C LYS A 359 11.95 27.89 -25.62
N PRO A 360 12.81 27.55 -26.61
CA PRO A 360 14.23 27.41 -26.34
C PRO A 360 14.79 28.69 -25.66
N GLY A 361 15.47 28.53 -24.53
CA GLY A 361 16.07 29.63 -23.76
C GLY A 361 15.12 30.37 -22.79
N VAL A 362 13.85 30.00 -22.70
CA VAL A 362 12.95 30.52 -21.71
C VAL A 362 12.81 29.48 -20.59
N ALA A 363 13.12 29.88 -19.35
CA ALA A 363 12.86 29.04 -18.20
C ALA A 363 11.34 28.77 -18.09
N LEU A 364 10.97 27.52 -17.92
CA LEU A 364 9.60 27.16 -17.60
C LEU A 364 9.23 27.83 -16.27
N THR A 365 8.27 28.74 -16.31
CA THR A 365 7.75 29.34 -15.07
C THR A 365 6.82 28.32 -14.44
N LEU A 366 7.32 27.60 -13.45
CA LEU A 366 6.49 26.74 -12.62
C LEU A 366 5.49 27.61 -11.83
N PRO A 367 4.28 27.12 -11.58
CA PRO A 367 3.33 27.76 -10.66
C PRO A 367 4.00 28.09 -9.33
N ASN A 368 3.52 29.13 -8.64
CA ASN A 368 4.05 29.50 -7.34
C ASN A 368 3.89 28.32 -6.34
N VAL A 369 5.01 27.71 -6.02
CA VAL A 369 5.07 26.49 -5.18
C VAL A 369 5.00 26.77 -3.68
N LEU A 370 4.71 28.00 -3.26
CA LEU A 370 4.66 28.34 -1.83
C LEU A 370 3.37 27.87 -1.15
N ASP A 371 2.30 27.66 -1.91
CA ASP A 371 1.05 27.10 -1.40
C ASP A 371 0.86 25.68 -1.91
N ARG A 372 1.56 24.74 -1.29
CA ARG A 372 1.57 23.32 -1.67
C ARG A 372 0.56 22.49 -0.91
N THR A 373 -0.15 23.07 0.03
CA THR A 373 -1.10 22.37 0.87
C THR A 373 -2.37 21.96 0.13
N ASP A 374 -2.66 22.61 -0.98
CA ASP A 374 -3.91 22.44 -1.73
C ASP A 374 -3.77 21.60 -3.01
N GLY A 375 -2.59 21.05 -3.29
CA GLY A 375 -2.36 20.23 -4.49
C GLY A 375 -2.25 21.01 -5.79
N GLU A 376 -2.17 22.33 -5.72
CA GLU A 376 -2.13 23.21 -6.90
C GLU A 376 -0.73 23.43 -7.46
N ALA A 377 0.28 23.13 -6.67
CA ALA A 377 1.62 23.64 -6.92
C ALA A 377 2.44 22.82 -7.93
N TYR A 378 2.07 21.59 -8.23
CA TYR A 378 2.87 20.72 -9.09
C TYR A 378 2.02 19.76 -9.91
N SER A 379 2.07 19.90 -11.23
CA SER A 379 1.23 19.15 -12.14
C SER A 379 1.85 17.83 -12.63
N GLY A 380 3.15 17.63 -12.48
CA GLY A 380 3.85 16.51 -13.10
C GLY A 380 3.99 16.65 -14.60
N THR A 381 3.98 15.54 -15.32
CA THR A 381 4.14 15.54 -16.78
C THR A 381 2.79 15.65 -17.51
N PRO A 382 2.68 16.55 -18.51
CA PRO A 382 1.51 16.62 -19.38
C PRO A 382 1.52 15.57 -20.50
N PHE A 383 2.48 14.64 -20.48
CA PHE A 383 2.70 13.68 -21.57
C PHE A 383 2.11 12.30 -21.31
N LEU A 384 1.48 12.07 -20.18
CA LEU A 384 0.83 10.80 -19.87
C LEU A 384 -0.18 10.43 -20.98
N GLY A 385 -0.10 9.19 -21.45
CA GLY A 385 -0.91 8.72 -22.55
C GLY A 385 -0.41 9.11 -23.95
N GLN A 386 0.73 9.75 -24.07
CA GLN A 386 1.42 10.03 -25.33
C GLN A 386 2.70 9.20 -25.46
N SER A 387 3.01 8.76 -26.68
CA SER A 387 4.18 7.92 -26.94
C SER A 387 5.50 8.66 -26.82
N GLU A 388 5.49 9.99 -27.02
CA GLU A 388 6.69 10.82 -27.02
C GLU A 388 6.40 12.21 -26.44
N ALA A 389 7.40 12.79 -25.80
CA ALA A 389 7.35 14.20 -25.43
C ALA A 389 7.23 15.10 -26.68
N PRO A 390 6.48 16.20 -26.65
CA PRO A 390 6.40 17.13 -27.78
C PRO A 390 7.79 17.70 -28.08
N ARG A 391 8.08 17.91 -29.34
CA ARG A 391 9.34 18.51 -29.77
C ARG A 391 9.47 19.93 -29.23
N PRO A 392 10.70 20.40 -28.95
CA PRO A 392 10.92 21.78 -28.52
C PRO A 392 10.19 22.80 -29.40
N GLY A 393 9.46 23.71 -28.81
CA GLY A 393 8.69 24.74 -29.51
C GLY A 393 7.30 24.31 -30.00
N GLN A 394 6.88 23.05 -29.80
CA GLN A 394 5.51 22.62 -30.07
C GLN A 394 4.64 22.74 -28.81
N ILE A 395 3.41 23.22 -28.99
CA ILE A 395 2.36 23.14 -27.96
C ILE A 395 1.58 21.86 -28.23
N GLN A 396 1.36 21.09 -27.18
CA GLN A 396 0.46 19.97 -27.24
C GLN A 396 -0.37 19.94 -25.98
N GLN A 397 -1.68 19.90 -26.12
CA GLN A 397 -2.57 19.67 -24.99
C GLN A 397 -2.42 18.21 -24.52
N ASN A 398 -2.66 17.96 -23.23
CA ASN A 398 -2.82 16.62 -22.73
C ASN A 398 -4.20 16.09 -23.15
N LEU A 399 -4.26 15.43 -24.30
CA LEU A 399 -5.51 14.92 -24.90
C LEU A 399 -6.19 13.84 -24.06
N PHE A 400 -5.48 13.24 -23.12
CA PHE A 400 -5.97 12.15 -22.31
C PHE A 400 -6.27 12.58 -20.88
N GLY A 401 -5.86 13.78 -20.45
CA GLY A 401 -6.15 14.37 -19.14
C GLY A 401 -5.52 13.67 -17.95
N GLY A 402 -4.61 12.72 -18.16
CA GLY A 402 -3.97 11.96 -17.08
C GLY A 402 -2.55 12.45 -16.79
N TYR A 403 -2.09 12.18 -15.56
CA TYR A 403 -0.74 12.51 -15.10
C TYR A 403 -0.19 11.36 -14.28
N PHE A 404 1.13 11.32 -14.06
CA PHE A 404 1.76 10.44 -13.09
C PHE A 404 2.90 11.16 -12.38
N HIS A 405 3.10 10.78 -11.11
CA HIS A 405 4.17 11.31 -10.27
C HIS A 405 4.88 10.16 -9.58
N MET A 406 6.19 10.22 -9.54
CA MET A 406 7.00 9.18 -8.89
C MET A 406 6.85 9.27 -7.37
N TRP A 407 6.66 8.13 -6.71
CA TRP A 407 6.73 7.96 -5.28
C TRP A 407 7.82 6.93 -4.97
N HIS A 408 8.75 7.27 -4.11
CA HIS A 408 9.94 6.44 -3.93
C HIS A 408 10.63 6.71 -2.59
N SER A 409 11.54 5.82 -2.20
CA SER A 409 12.51 6.18 -1.15
C SER A 409 13.45 7.26 -1.65
N HIS A 410 13.66 8.30 -0.86
CA HIS A 410 14.62 9.37 -1.20
C HIS A 410 16.06 9.04 -0.75
N THR A 411 16.32 7.80 -0.36
CA THR A 411 17.67 7.22 -0.28
C THR A 411 17.97 6.59 -1.63
N GLU A 412 18.81 7.20 -2.43
CA GLU A 412 19.02 6.87 -3.86
C GLU A 412 19.40 5.39 -4.09
N ARG A 413 20.11 4.77 -3.16
CA ARG A 413 20.43 3.35 -3.23
C ARG A 413 19.19 2.46 -3.19
N GLU A 414 18.12 2.89 -2.55
CA GLU A 414 16.91 2.12 -2.35
C GLU A 414 15.99 2.06 -3.57
N ILE A 415 16.31 2.80 -4.63
CA ILE A 415 15.64 2.70 -5.93
C ILE A 415 16.43 1.83 -6.93
N THR A 416 17.22 0.90 -6.39
CA THR A 416 17.97 -0.10 -7.17
C THR A 416 17.70 -1.51 -6.64
N ASN A 417 18.02 -2.53 -7.45
CA ASN A 417 18.18 -3.93 -7.03
C ASN A 417 19.65 -4.30 -7.24
N ASP A 418 20.37 -4.67 -6.19
CA ASP A 418 21.81 -4.97 -6.26
C ASP A 418 22.61 -3.91 -7.03
N ASN A 419 22.28 -2.63 -6.80
CA ASN A 419 22.83 -1.45 -7.49
C ASN A 419 22.45 -1.31 -8.99
N ILE A 420 21.44 -2.04 -9.47
CA ILE A 420 20.89 -1.89 -10.83
C ILE A 420 19.66 -0.98 -10.76
N TYR A 421 19.69 0.14 -11.47
CA TYR A 421 18.58 1.07 -11.65
C TYR A 421 17.88 0.84 -13.00
N PRO A 422 16.52 0.98 -13.12
CA PRO A 422 15.58 1.20 -12.03
C PRO A 422 15.30 -0.08 -11.24
N GLY A 423 15.00 0.07 -9.95
CA GLY A 423 14.72 -1.06 -9.07
C GLY A 423 14.13 -0.60 -7.74
N GLY A 424 14.07 -1.49 -6.79
CA GLY A 424 13.81 -1.22 -5.40
C GLY A 424 12.48 -0.54 -5.09
N MET A 425 12.55 0.36 -4.12
CA MET A 425 11.41 1.03 -3.48
C MET A 425 10.97 2.26 -4.29
N MET A 426 10.37 2.03 -5.45
CA MET A 426 9.84 3.06 -6.35
C MET A 426 8.50 2.63 -6.93
N THR A 427 7.56 3.55 -7.00
CA THR A 427 6.26 3.41 -7.67
C THR A 427 5.81 4.74 -8.25
N MET A 428 4.61 4.78 -8.80
CA MET A 428 3.97 5.97 -9.36
C MET A 428 2.58 6.15 -8.79
N VAL A 429 2.18 7.38 -8.47
CA VAL A 429 0.76 7.71 -8.39
C VAL A 429 0.25 8.12 -9.76
N VAL A 430 -0.89 7.60 -10.15
CA VAL A 430 -1.53 7.92 -11.43
C VAL A 430 -2.76 8.79 -11.19
N ILE A 431 -2.77 9.96 -11.78
CA ILE A 431 -3.93 10.86 -11.80
C ILE A 431 -4.71 10.54 -13.06
N GLU A 432 -5.84 9.87 -12.90
CA GLU A 432 -6.67 9.41 -14.01
C GLU A 432 -7.64 10.50 -14.46
N PRO A 433 -7.93 10.63 -15.77
CA PRO A 433 -9.03 11.48 -16.21
C PRO A 433 -10.36 10.95 -15.72
N HIS A 434 -11.34 11.82 -15.45
CA HIS A 434 -12.64 11.44 -14.87
C HIS A 434 -13.43 10.38 -15.65
N GLY A 435 -13.14 10.20 -16.92
CA GLY A 435 -13.77 9.15 -17.76
C GLY A 435 -13.21 7.75 -17.55
N VAL A 436 -12.10 7.61 -16.83
CA VAL A 436 -11.45 6.32 -16.54
C VAL A 436 -11.97 5.79 -15.22
N THR A 437 -12.42 4.54 -15.19
CA THR A 437 -12.84 3.89 -13.94
C THR A 437 -11.61 3.41 -13.19
N ILE A 438 -11.49 3.77 -11.93
CA ILE A 438 -10.45 3.25 -11.04
C ILE A 438 -10.93 1.91 -10.48
N PRO A 439 -10.15 0.81 -10.64
CA PRO A 439 -10.55 -0.54 -10.28
C PRO A 439 -10.68 -0.75 -8.75
#